data_1d0056892863cbd5821629d9886fa1e7
#
_entry.id   1d0056892863cbd5821629d9886fa1e7
#
_cell.length_a   1.000
_cell.length_b   1.000
_cell.length_c   1.000
_cell.angle_alpha   90.00
_cell.angle_beta   90.00
_cell.angle_gamma   90.00
#
_symmetry.space_group_name_H-M   'P 1'
#
loop_
_entity.id
_entity.type
_entity.pdbx_description
1 polymer ?
#
loop_
_entity_poly.entity_id
_entity_poly.type
_entity_poly.pdbx_seq_one_letter_code
_entity_poly.pdbx_strand_id
1 'polypeptide(L)'
;RGKTEERGKNVLEDEEKKSWAESFLEQLNDPLIFILFVAAAISLLLREYGDMAIILAVVLLNATVGVIQEGKAKKSLEVLKQMTSPHALLLEGDEVRQIPAADLIPGDLVVLEAGCQVPADLVLTEAVNLKIEEAALTGESVPVNKDTAQNRMAYMSTNVTYGRGVGRVSAIGMDTEIGKIAGMLKAAKVELTPLQKRLADLGKILGTVSVFLCVLLFGMAILQKRDVGEMLITAISLAVAAVPEGLPAIVTMVLALSVSRMVKANAIVKRLPSVETLGCVSVVCSDKTGTLTQNRMTVKKCYVNGLSLIHISEPTRLR
;
A
#
# COMPACT_ATOMS: atom_id res chain seq x y z
N ARG A 1 -28.34 -8.73 14.17
CA ARG A 1 -26.85 -8.58 14.16
C ARG A 1 -26.07 -9.88 13.90
N GLY A 2 -26.68 -11.07 13.84
CA GLY A 2 -26.00 -12.33 13.51
C GLY A 2 -25.78 -12.60 12.01
N LYS A 3 -26.12 -11.68 11.10
CA LYS A 3 -25.99 -11.86 9.65
C LYS A 3 -24.73 -11.25 9.03
N THR A 4 -23.91 -10.53 9.80
CA THR A 4 -22.72 -9.84 9.31
C THR A 4 -21.53 -10.80 9.07
N GLU A 5 -21.50 -11.92 9.81
CA GLU A 5 -20.41 -12.90 9.71
C GLU A 5 -20.46 -13.77 8.44
N GLU A 6 -21.66 -13.95 7.84
CA GLU A 6 -21.81 -14.79 6.64
C GLU A 6 -21.61 -14.02 5.30
N ARG A 7 -21.58 -12.67 5.28
CA ARG A 7 -21.57 -11.86 4.04
C ARG A 7 -20.38 -10.94 3.84
N GLY A 8 -19.39 -11.00 4.72
CA GLY A 8 -18.21 -10.14 4.65
C GLY A 8 -18.48 -8.71 5.17
N LYS A 9 -17.40 -7.98 5.45
CA LYS A 9 -17.44 -6.57 5.87
C LYS A 9 -17.42 -5.65 4.65
N ASN A 10 -18.03 -4.47 4.74
CA ASN A 10 -17.94 -3.44 3.71
C ASN A 10 -16.56 -2.76 3.73
N VAL A 11 -15.56 -3.52 3.34
CA VAL A 11 -14.16 -3.09 3.26
C VAL A 11 -13.60 -3.55 1.93
N LEU A 12 -12.88 -2.68 1.24
CA LEU A 12 -12.06 -3.10 0.10
C LEU A 12 -10.97 -4.01 0.63
N GLU A 13 -10.80 -5.20 0.05
CA GLU A 13 -9.77 -6.14 0.46
C GLU A 13 -8.39 -5.49 0.43
N ASP A 14 -7.79 -5.36 1.60
CA ASP A 14 -6.37 -5.09 1.76
C ASP A 14 -5.55 -6.36 1.48
N GLU A 15 -4.23 -6.21 1.35
CA GLU A 15 -3.32 -7.36 1.35
C GLU A 15 -3.58 -8.20 2.61
N GLU A 16 -3.75 -9.51 2.44
CA GLU A 16 -3.92 -10.44 3.55
C GLU A 16 -2.82 -10.24 4.59
N LYS A 17 -3.22 -10.15 5.85
CA LYS A 17 -2.27 -10.05 6.96
C LYS A 17 -1.50 -11.36 7.02
N LYS A 18 -0.29 -11.38 6.44
CA LYS A 18 0.60 -12.53 6.57
C LYS A 18 0.84 -12.83 8.04
N SER A 19 0.76 -14.09 8.40
CA SER A 19 1.12 -14.56 9.73
C SER A 19 2.59 -14.22 10.03
N TRP A 20 2.93 -14.07 11.31
CA TRP A 20 4.34 -13.90 11.72
C TRP A 20 5.21 -15.04 11.19
N ALA A 21 4.70 -16.28 11.21
CA ALA A 21 5.40 -17.46 10.71
C ALA A 21 5.62 -17.42 9.18
N GLU A 22 4.63 -16.93 8.42
CA GLU A 22 4.76 -16.75 6.97
C GLU A 22 5.78 -15.69 6.63
N SER A 23 5.76 -14.54 7.32
CA SER A 23 6.77 -13.49 7.14
C SER A 23 8.18 -13.99 7.51
N PHE A 24 8.31 -14.82 8.54
CA PHE A 24 9.57 -15.42 8.93
C PHE A 24 10.09 -16.41 7.88
N LEU A 25 9.23 -17.28 7.35
CA LEU A 25 9.58 -18.20 6.26
C LEU A 25 9.95 -17.47 4.97
N GLU A 26 9.26 -16.37 4.68
CA GLU A 26 9.57 -15.53 3.51
C GLU A 26 10.96 -14.89 3.63
N GLN A 27 11.35 -14.46 4.83
CA GLN A 27 12.73 -13.99 5.10
C GLN A 27 13.76 -15.10 4.90
N LEU A 28 13.47 -16.34 5.27
CA LEU A 28 14.36 -17.47 5.04
C LEU A 28 14.51 -17.87 3.56
N ASN A 29 13.59 -17.46 2.70
CA ASN A 29 13.63 -17.72 1.26
C ASN A 29 14.48 -16.73 0.47
N ASP A 30 15.38 -16.00 1.13
CA ASP A 30 16.35 -15.12 0.49
C ASP A 30 17.51 -15.94 -0.09
N PRO A 31 17.92 -15.71 -1.35
CA PRO A 31 19.08 -16.40 -1.96
C PRO A 31 20.37 -16.31 -1.13
N LEU A 32 20.56 -15.21 -0.39
CA LEU A 32 21.73 -15.01 0.47
C LEU A 32 21.68 -15.92 1.70
N ILE A 33 20.51 -16.10 2.29
CA ILE A 33 20.31 -17.02 3.43
C ILE A 33 20.51 -18.48 2.99
N PHE A 34 20.18 -18.81 1.74
CA PHE A 34 20.44 -20.14 1.21
C PHE A 34 21.94 -20.48 1.18
N ILE A 35 22.80 -19.52 0.86
CA ILE A 35 24.27 -19.69 0.94
C ILE A 35 24.70 -20.01 2.39
N LEU A 36 24.13 -19.33 3.39
CA LEU A 36 24.39 -19.58 4.79
C LEU A 36 23.96 -20.98 5.24
N PHE A 37 22.81 -21.48 4.74
CA PHE A 37 22.38 -22.86 5.01
C PHE A 37 23.33 -23.89 4.42
N VAL A 38 23.82 -23.66 3.20
CA VAL A 38 24.83 -24.53 2.58
C VAL A 38 26.13 -24.52 3.40
N ALA A 39 26.55 -23.32 3.86
CA ALA A 39 27.72 -23.18 4.74
C ALA A 39 27.54 -23.97 6.06
N ALA A 40 26.38 -23.82 6.72
CA ALA A 40 26.08 -24.55 7.95
C ALA A 40 26.06 -26.08 7.74
N ALA A 41 25.53 -26.54 6.60
CA ALA A 41 25.53 -27.97 6.26
C ALA A 41 26.96 -28.51 6.06
N ILE A 42 27.85 -27.75 5.43
CA ILE A 42 29.25 -28.12 5.25
C ILE A 42 29.97 -28.13 6.61
N SER A 43 29.78 -27.12 7.47
CA SER A 43 30.35 -27.10 8.83
C SER A 43 29.89 -28.32 9.65
N LEU A 44 28.62 -28.74 9.51
CA LEU A 44 28.10 -29.95 10.13
C LEU A 44 28.82 -31.23 9.64
N LEU A 45 29.05 -31.35 8.33
CA LEU A 45 29.77 -32.49 7.73
C LEU A 45 31.23 -32.56 8.22
N LEU A 46 31.85 -31.41 8.43
CA LEU A 46 33.21 -31.30 8.96
C LEU A 46 33.28 -31.47 10.50
N ARG A 47 32.14 -31.67 11.15
CA ARG A 47 31.98 -31.77 12.62
C ARG A 47 32.36 -30.52 13.39
N GLU A 48 32.37 -29.36 12.73
CA GLU A 48 32.56 -28.05 13.34
C GLU A 48 31.24 -27.49 13.88
N TYR A 49 30.78 -28.06 15.00
CA TYR A 49 29.48 -27.73 15.60
C TYR A 49 29.43 -26.29 16.09
N GLY A 50 30.57 -25.68 16.46
CA GLY A 50 30.64 -24.28 16.86
C GLY A 50 30.29 -23.31 15.75
N ASP A 51 30.90 -23.48 14.59
CA ASP A 51 30.66 -22.63 13.42
C ASP A 51 29.24 -22.80 12.87
N MET A 52 28.77 -24.06 12.80
CA MET A 52 27.38 -24.33 12.44
C MET A 52 26.38 -23.59 13.35
N ALA A 53 26.61 -23.63 14.67
CA ALA A 53 25.73 -22.99 15.65
C ALA A 53 25.75 -21.47 15.50
N ILE A 54 26.90 -20.87 15.24
CA ILE A 54 27.06 -19.42 15.01
C ILE A 54 26.32 -19.03 13.74
N ILE A 55 26.51 -19.74 12.63
CA ILE A 55 25.83 -19.43 11.36
C ILE A 55 24.32 -19.52 11.52
N LEU A 56 23.79 -20.57 12.15
CA LEU A 56 22.35 -20.70 12.40
C LEU A 56 21.84 -19.59 13.34
N ALA A 57 22.59 -19.23 14.36
CA ALA A 57 22.22 -18.13 15.25
C ALA A 57 22.11 -16.79 14.50
N VAL A 58 23.05 -16.51 13.60
CA VAL A 58 23.03 -15.31 12.74
C VAL A 58 21.83 -15.32 11.81
N VAL A 59 21.52 -16.45 11.15
CA VAL A 59 20.34 -16.58 10.27
C VAL A 59 19.05 -16.33 11.05
N LEU A 60 18.89 -16.94 12.23
CA LEU A 60 17.72 -16.75 13.07
C LEU A 60 17.57 -15.31 13.56
N LEU A 61 18.69 -14.68 13.95
CA LEU A 61 18.70 -13.29 14.40
C LEU A 61 18.29 -12.36 13.28
N ASN A 62 18.87 -12.53 12.09
CA ASN A 62 18.56 -11.70 10.93
C ASN A 62 17.10 -11.84 10.51
N ALA A 63 16.58 -13.07 10.42
CA ALA A 63 15.18 -13.32 10.08
C ALA A 63 14.24 -12.68 11.12
N THR A 64 14.58 -12.79 12.41
CA THR A 64 13.77 -12.19 13.49
C THR A 64 13.79 -10.65 13.42
N VAL A 65 14.95 -10.05 13.23
CA VAL A 65 15.09 -8.59 13.08
C VAL A 65 14.34 -8.10 11.86
N GLY A 66 14.42 -8.81 10.73
CA GLY A 66 13.70 -8.50 9.50
C GLY A 66 12.18 -8.47 9.71
N VAL A 67 11.61 -9.49 10.34
CA VAL A 67 10.18 -9.56 10.65
C VAL A 67 9.74 -8.44 11.60
N ILE A 68 10.53 -8.14 12.63
CA ILE A 68 10.22 -7.04 13.57
C ILE A 68 10.20 -5.69 12.85
N GLN A 69 11.17 -5.43 11.99
CA GLN A 69 11.26 -4.17 11.23
C GLN A 69 10.10 -4.03 10.24
N GLU A 70 9.77 -5.09 9.51
CA GLU A 70 8.64 -5.11 8.59
C GLU A 70 7.31 -4.91 9.33
N GLY A 71 7.13 -5.57 10.48
CA GLY A 71 5.96 -5.39 11.33
C GLY A 71 5.79 -3.97 11.86
N LYS A 72 6.87 -3.29 12.26
CA LYS A 72 6.83 -1.88 12.67
C LYS A 72 6.45 -0.96 11.53
N ALA A 73 6.98 -1.18 10.33
CA ALA A 73 6.65 -0.40 9.14
C ALA A 73 5.16 -0.56 8.77
N LYS A 74 4.62 -1.78 8.75
CA LYS A 74 3.21 -2.07 8.49
C LYS A 74 2.28 -1.43 9.52
N LYS A 75 2.63 -1.50 10.82
CA LYS A 75 1.83 -0.91 11.89
C LYS A 75 1.71 0.61 11.77
N SER A 76 2.75 1.28 11.35
CA SER A 76 2.71 2.74 11.14
C SER A 76 1.75 3.15 10.02
N LEU A 77 1.64 2.34 8.96
CA LEU A 77 0.68 2.54 7.88
C LEU A 77 -0.75 2.22 8.31
N GLU A 78 -0.95 1.21 9.15
CA GLU A 78 -2.28 0.80 9.63
C GLU A 78 -2.94 1.88 10.52
N VAL A 79 -2.16 2.54 11.38
CA VAL A 79 -2.64 3.67 12.19
C VAL A 79 -3.17 4.82 11.32
N LEU A 80 -2.50 5.12 10.22
CA LEU A 80 -2.95 6.15 9.28
C LEU A 80 -4.27 5.77 8.58
N LYS A 81 -4.45 4.50 8.22
CA LYS A 81 -5.69 4.00 7.62
C LYS A 81 -6.88 4.11 8.58
N GLN A 82 -6.68 3.83 9.85
CA GLN A 82 -7.75 3.91 10.86
C GLN A 82 -8.25 5.35 11.09
N MET A 83 -7.40 6.35 10.94
CA MET A 83 -7.79 7.76 11.10
C MET A 83 -8.70 8.28 9.97
N THR A 84 -8.78 7.56 8.85
CA THR A 84 -9.57 7.93 7.66
C THR A 84 -10.76 7.02 7.40
N SER A 85 -11.15 6.17 8.37
CA SER A 85 -12.28 5.26 8.20
C SER A 85 -13.59 6.02 8.05
N PRO A 86 -14.33 5.87 6.95
CA PRO A 86 -15.58 6.56 6.74
C PRO A 86 -16.66 6.05 7.69
N HIS A 87 -17.60 6.95 8.04
CA HIS A 87 -18.79 6.62 8.81
C HIS A 87 -20.01 6.68 7.90
N ALA A 88 -21.07 5.94 8.26
CA ALA A 88 -22.35 5.94 7.59
C ALA A 88 -23.47 6.34 8.55
N LEU A 89 -24.48 7.03 8.04
CA LEU A 89 -25.70 7.37 8.75
C LEU A 89 -26.76 6.31 8.42
N LEU A 90 -26.90 5.31 9.28
CA LEU A 90 -27.89 4.24 9.15
C LEU A 90 -29.26 4.72 9.62
N LEU A 91 -30.29 4.48 8.84
CA LEU A 91 -31.69 4.74 9.19
C LEU A 91 -32.34 3.44 9.69
N GLU A 92 -32.58 3.36 10.99
CA GLU A 92 -33.35 2.25 11.62
C GLU A 92 -34.71 2.76 12.10
N GLY A 93 -35.77 2.48 11.31
CA GLY A 93 -37.10 3.08 11.57
C GLY A 93 -37.06 4.60 11.34
N ASP A 94 -37.34 5.39 12.38
CA ASP A 94 -37.31 6.85 12.33
C ASP A 94 -36.03 7.47 12.95
N GLU A 95 -35.13 6.62 13.43
CA GLU A 95 -33.88 7.07 14.07
C GLU A 95 -32.68 6.97 13.13
N VAL A 96 -31.87 8.02 13.08
CA VAL A 96 -30.59 8.04 12.34
C VAL A 96 -29.47 7.75 13.32
N ARG A 97 -28.69 6.70 13.03
CA ARG A 97 -27.55 6.29 13.84
C ARG A 97 -26.26 6.31 13.03
N GLN A 98 -25.23 6.92 13.58
CA GLN A 98 -23.91 6.88 12.97
C GLN A 98 -23.21 5.56 13.32
N ILE A 99 -22.76 4.84 12.29
CA ILE A 99 -22.01 3.58 12.40
C ILE A 99 -20.74 3.65 11.54
N PRO A 100 -19.72 2.82 11.84
CA PRO A 100 -18.63 2.60 10.88
C PRO A 100 -19.16 2.08 9.56
N ALA A 101 -18.71 2.63 8.43
CA ALA A 101 -19.15 2.17 7.10
C ALA A 101 -18.85 0.69 6.85
N ALA A 102 -17.81 0.14 7.52
CA ALA A 102 -17.44 -1.27 7.44
C ALA A 102 -18.53 -2.23 7.97
N ASP A 103 -19.45 -1.76 8.80
CA ASP A 103 -20.51 -2.56 9.43
C ASP A 103 -21.82 -2.58 8.63
N LEU A 104 -21.85 -1.88 7.48
CA LEU A 104 -23.02 -1.88 6.58
C LEU A 104 -23.21 -3.25 5.95
N ILE A 105 -24.48 -3.63 5.80
CA ILE A 105 -24.90 -4.86 5.11
C ILE A 105 -25.87 -4.52 3.93
N PRO A 106 -25.91 -5.36 2.88
CA PRO A 106 -26.89 -5.19 1.82
C PRO A 106 -28.31 -5.18 2.36
N GLY A 107 -29.09 -4.17 1.95
CA GLY A 107 -30.46 -3.95 2.40
C GLY A 107 -30.63 -2.83 3.44
N ASP A 108 -29.55 -2.40 4.10
CA ASP A 108 -29.58 -1.26 5.02
C ASP A 108 -30.01 0.03 4.32
N LEU A 109 -30.69 0.91 5.06
CA LEU A 109 -31.05 2.25 4.59
C LEU A 109 -30.01 3.26 5.14
N VAL A 110 -29.41 4.03 4.22
CA VAL A 110 -28.38 5.02 4.54
C VAL A 110 -28.86 6.40 4.14
N VAL A 111 -28.72 7.34 5.07
CA VAL A 111 -29.02 8.76 4.85
C VAL A 111 -27.79 9.43 4.23
N LEU A 112 -28.03 10.18 3.16
CA LEU A 112 -27.02 10.96 2.45
C LEU A 112 -27.30 12.44 2.65
N GLU A 113 -26.29 13.20 3.06
CA GLU A 113 -26.34 14.64 3.27
C GLU A 113 -25.14 15.32 2.58
N ALA A 114 -25.30 16.58 2.23
CA ALA A 114 -24.21 17.36 1.63
C ALA A 114 -22.94 17.33 2.51
N GLY A 115 -21.80 17.00 1.93
CA GLY A 115 -20.51 16.82 2.59
C GLY A 115 -20.22 15.38 3.05
N CYS A 116 -21.18 14.46 2.97
CA CYS A 116 -20.95 13.05 3.26
C CYS A 116 -20.34 12.33 2.06
N GLN A 117 -19.51 11.33 2.34
CA GLN A 117 -19.06 10.36 1.36
C GLN A 117 -20.05 9.20 1.32
N VAL A 118 -20.38 8.73 0.13
CA VAL A 118 -21.25 7.55 -0.09
C VAL A 118 -20.49 6.30 0.40
N PRO A 119 -21.02 5.57 1.42
CA PRO A 119 -20.25 4.53 2.11
C PRO A 119 -20.27 3.16 1.44
N ALA A 120 -21.23 2.92 0.53
CA ALA A 120 -21.43 1.68 -0.22
C ALA A 120 -22.17 2.00 -1.51
N ASP A 121 -22.36 1.04 -2.42
CA ASP A 121 -23.24 1.27 -3.56
C ASP A 121 -24.70 1.22 -3.11
N LEU A 122 -25.43 2.29 -3.38
CA LEU A 122 -26.80 2.50 -2.92
C LEU A 122 -27.76 2.66 -4.09
N VAL A 123 -28.94 2.09 -3.95
CA VAL A 123 -30.10 2.43 -4.79
C VAL A 123 -30.94 3.45 -4.03
N LEU A 124 -31.07 4.66 -4.56
CA LEU A 124 -31.79 5.75 -3.94
C LEU A 124 -33.30 5.42 -3.87
N THR A 125 -33.86 5.56 -2.67
CA THR A 125 -35.29 5.47 -2.38
C THR A 125 -35.91 6.84 -2.26
N GLU A 126 -35.14 7.83 -1.81
CA GLU A 126 -35.52 9.23 -1.72
C GLU A 126 -34.37 10.13 -2.18
N ALA A 127 -34.68 11.17 -2.92
CA ALA A 127 -33.71 12.17 -3.36
C ALA A 127 -34.38 13.56 -3.43
N VAL A 128 -33.81 14.52 -2.70
CA VAL A 128 -34.25 15.91 -2.70
C VAL A 128 -33.10 16.80 -3.13
N ASN A 129 -33.16 17.24 -4.39
CA ASN A 129 -32.11 18.06 -5.02
C ASN A 129 -30.70 17.45 -4.85
N LEU A 130 -30.62 16.11 -4.80
CA LEU A 130 -29.38 15.40 -4.51
C LEU A 130 -28.42 15.51 -5.70
N LYS A 131 -27.18 15.96 -5.43
CA LYS A 131 -26.09 16.02 -6.39
C LYS A 131 -24.89 15.30 -5.83
N ILE A 132 -24.35 14.39 -6.61
CA ILE A 132 -23.19 13.57 -6.23
C ILE A 132 -22.08 13.79 -7.24
N GLU A 133 -20.89 14.06 -6.73
CA GLU A 133 -19.66 14.12 -7.50
C GLU A 133 -19.12 12.71 -7.72
N GLU A 134 -19.08 12.27 -8.98
CA GLU A 134 -18.66 10.93 -9.37
C GLU A 134 -17.29 10.95 -10.10
N ALA A 135 -16.48 11.97 -9.87
CA ALA A 135 -15.19 12.14 -10.53
C ALA A 135 -14.26 10.93 -10.36
N ALA A 136 -14.33 10.25 -9.21
CA ALA A 136 -13.53 9.06 -8.95
C ALA A 136 -13.84 7.88 -9.89
N LEU A 137 -15.05 7.83 -10.47
CA LEU A 137 -15.48 6.78 -11.39
C LEU A 137 -15.51 7.23 -12.84
N THR A 138 -15.92 8.47 -13.08
CA THR A 138 -16.18 9.00 -14.43
C THR A 138 -15.07 9.92 -14.94
N GLY A 139 -14.24 10.46 -14.04
CA GLY A 139 -13.26 11.51 -14.33
C GLY A 139 -13.87 12.91 -14.52
N GLU A 140 -15.21 13.04 -14.46
CA GLU A 140 -15.91 14.31 -14.65
C GLU A 140 -16.15 15.03 -13.32
N SER A 141 -15.74 16.29 -13.21
CA SER A 141 -15.88 17.11 -11.98
C SER A 141 -17.26 17.72 -11.78
N VAL A 142 -18.15 17.62 -12.78
CA VAL A 142 -19.50 18.17 -12.67
C VAL A 142 -20.38 17.22 -11.88
N PRO A 143 -20.96 17.67 -10.74
CA PRO A 143 -21.84 16.82 -9.95
C PRO A 143 -23.07 16.38 -10.74
N VAL A 144 -23.38 15.10 -10.66
CA VAL A 144 -24.51 14.48 -11.33
C VAL A 144 -25.76 14.65 -10.48
N ASN A 145 -26.86 15.11 -11.10
CA ASN A 145 -28.17 15.14 -10.44
C ASN A 145 -28.67 13.71 -10.26
N LYS A 146 -29.06 13.37 -9.04
CA LYS A 146 -29.60 12.06 -8.67
C LYS A 146 -31.09 12.15 -8.42
N ASP A 147 -31.80 11.12 -8.87
CA ASP A 147 -33.25 10.97 -8.68
C ASP A 147 -33.59 9.51 -8.36
N THR A 148 -34.86 9.23 -8.11
CA THR A 148 -35.34 7.86 -7.82
C THR A 148 -35.77 7.07 -9.06
N ALA A 149 -35.73 7.67 -10.25
CA ALA A 149 -36.21 7.07 -11.49
C ALA A 149 -35.08 6.63 -12.43
N GLN A 150 -34.36 7.58 -12.99
CA GLN A 150 -33.34 7.31 -14.02
C GLN A 150 -31.93 7.22 -13.44
N ASN A 151 -31.51 8.16 -12.56
CA ASN A 151 -30.18 8.25 -11.97
C ASN A 151 -30.21 7.83 -10.50
N ARG A 152 -30.75 6.65 -10.21
CA ARG A 152 -31.00 6.17 -8.85
C ARG A 152 -29.81 5.53 -8.15
N MET A 153 -28.67 5.36 -8.83
CA MET A 153 -27.48 4.75 -8.23
C MET A 153 -26.58 5.81 -7.63
N ALA A 154 -26.17 5.61 -6.39
CA ALA A 154 -25.08 6.35 -5.73
C ALA A 154 -23.96 5.37 -5.43
N TYR A 155 -22.75 5.67 -5.89
CA TYR A 155 -21.62 4.74 -5.87
C TYR A 155 -20.69 4.99 -4.68
N MET A 156 -20.14 3.92 -4.13
CA MET A 156 -19.15 3.97 -3.05
C MET A 156 -17.98 4.91 -3.38
N SER A 157 -17.50 5.64 -2.39
CA SER A 157 -16.37 6.58 -2.49
C SER A 157 -16.64 7.86 -3.30
N THR A 158 -17.87 8.12 -3.72
CA THR A 158 -18.31 9.40 -4.30
C THR A 158 -18.75 10.38 -3.20
N ASN A 159 -18.81 11.67 -3.51
CA ASN A 159 -19.12 12.71 -2.52
C ASN A 159 -20.46 13.39 -2.80
N VAL A 160 -21.28 13.52 -1.79
CA VAL A 160 -22.52 14.30 -1.87
C VAL A 160 -22.18 15.80 -1.79
N THR A 161 -22.41 16.53 -2.89
CA THR A 161 -22.07 17.96 -2.97
C THR A 161 -23.25 18.87 -2.61
N TYR A 162 -24.48 18.40 -2.83
CA TYR A 162 -25.69 19.19 -2.55
C TYR A 162 -26.90 18.28 -2.31
N GLY A 163 -27.88 18.79 -1.55
CA GLY A 163 -29.12 18.10 -1.29
C GLY A 163 -29.03 16.99 -0.25
N ARG A 164 -30.07 16.15 -0.22
CA ARG A 164 -30.16 14.99 0.69
C ARG A 164 -30.91 13.86 0.02
N GLY A 165 -30.68 12.64 0.51
CA GLY A 165 -31.40 11.47 0.04
C GLY A 165 -31.31 10.31 1.00
N VAL A 166 -32.08 9.27 0.73
CA VAL A 166 -31.98 7.97 1.40
C VAL A 166 -31.77 6.92 0.34
N GLY A 167 -30.83 6.02 0.58
CA GLY A 167 -30.52 4.92 -0.33
C GLY A 167 -30.45 3.59 0.39
N ARG A 168 -30.87 2.54 -0.29
CA ARG A 168 -30.73 1.16 0.18
C ARG A 168 -29.41 0.59 -0.31
N VAL A 169 -28.62 0.00 0.57
CA VAL A 169 -27.36 -0.67 0.22
C VAL A 169 -27.64 -1.82 -0.75
N SER A 170 -27.07 -1.76 -1.93
CA SER A 170 -27.16 -2.78 -3.00
C SER A 170 -25.92 -3.67 -3.05
N ALA A 171 -24.72 -3.10 -2.89
CA ALA A 171 -23.46 -3.82 -2.89
C ALA A 171 -22.48 -3.20 -1.86
N ILE A 172 -21.60 -4.04 -1.32
CA ILE A 172 -20.61 -3.68 -0.30
C ILE A 172 -19.21 -4.19 -0.70
N GLY A 173 -18.18 -3.53 -0.19
CA GLY A 173 -16.78 -3.98 -0.34
C GLY A 173 -16.37 -4.22 -1.78
N MET A 174 -15.87 -5.42 -2.07
CA MET A 174 -15.38 -5.81 -3.41
C MET A 174 -16.47 -5.95 -4.46
N ASP A 175 -17.73 -6.09 -4.07
CA ASP A 175 -18.87 -6.20 -5.00
C ASP A 175 -19.34 -4.82 -5.53
N THR A 176 -18.86 -3.72 -4.95
CA THR A 176 -19.14 -2.36 -5.42
C THR A 176 -18.40 -2.05 -6.72
N GLU A 177 -18.84 -1.02 -7.48
CA GLU A 177 -18.14 -0.61 -8.71
C GLU A 177 -16.68 -0.25 -8.45
N ILE A 178 -16.40 0.48 -7.37
CA ILE A 178 -15.01 0.79 -6.97
C ILE A 178 -14.27 -0.46 -6.52
N GLY A 179 -14.95 -1.43 -5.90
CA GLY A 179 -14.40 -2.71 -5.51
C GLY A 179 -13.96 -3.56 -6.70
N LYS A 180 -14.76 -3.60 -7.76
CA LYS A 180 -14.42 -4.29 -9.02
C LYS A 180 -13.16 -3.68 -9.65
N ILE A 181 -13.05 -2.34 -9.68
CA ILE A 181 -11.85 -1.63 -10.16
C ILE A 181 -10.63 -1.99 -9.29
N ALA A 182 -10.80 -1.99 -7.96
CA ALA A 182 -9.74 -2.37 -7.03
C ALA A 182 -9.28 -3.83 -7.25
N GLY A 183 -10.21 -4.75 -7.51
CA GLY A 183 -9.92 -6.13 -7.85
C GLY A 183 -9.10 -6.29 -9.14
N MET A 184 -9.44 -5.53 -10.19
CA MET A 184 -8.66 -5.51 -11.43
C MET A 184 -7.23 -4.99 -11.20
N LEU A 185 -7.08 -3.95 -10.38
CA LEU A 185 -5.76 -3.40 -10.01
C LEU A 185 -4.95 -4.37 -9.16
N LYS A 186 -5.58 -5.15 -8.26
CA LYS A 186 -4.93 -6.17 -7.43
C LYS A 186 -4.40 -7.33 -8.28
N ALA A 187 -5.12 -7.71 -9.34
CA ALA A 187 -4.69 -8.76 -10.27
C ALA A 187 -3.47 -8.36 -11.13
N ALA A 188 -3.17 -7.07 -11.24
CA ALA A 188 -1.95 -6.59 -11.90
C ALA A 188 -0.72 -6.97 -11.07
N LYS A 189 0.26 -7.64 -11.69
CA LYS A 189 1.51 -8.02 -11.02
C LYS A 189 2.22 -6.78 -10.50
N VAL A 190 2.53 -6.80 -9.20
CA VAL A 190 3.38 -5.78 -8.59
C VAL A 190 4.80 -5.97 -9.11
N GLU A 191 5.27 -5.07 -9.94
CA GLU A 191 6.66 -5.08 -10.39
C GLU A 191 7.60 -4.66 -9.27
N LEU A 192 8.79 -5.26 -9.26
CA LEU A 192 9.86 -4.85 -8.36
C LEU A 192 10.30 -3.42 -8.69
N THR A 193 10.57 -2.63 -7.66
CA THR A 193 11.09 -1.27 -7.83
C THR A 193 12.49 -1.27 -8.46
N PRO A 194 12.93 -0.16 -9.07
CA PRO A 194 14.28 -0.04 -9.61
C PRO A 194 15.38 -0.37 -8.59
N LEU A 195 15.21 0.05 -7.33
CA LEU A 195 16.15 -0.25 -6.25
C LEU A 195 16.15 -1.74 -5.91
N GLN A 196 14.99 -2.36 -5.79
CA GLN A 196 14.89 -3.80 -5.53
C GLN A 196 15.56 -4.62 -6.65
N LYS A 197 15.36 -4.24 -7.92
CA LYS A 197 16.05 -4.88 -9.07
C LYS A 197 17.57 -4.72 -8.95
N ARG A 198 18.07 -3.51 -8.66
CA ARG A 198 19.52 -3.25 -8.50
C ARG A 198 20.10 -3.97 -7.28
N LEU A 199 19.38 -4.07 -6.18
CA LEU A 199 19.82 -4.81 -4.99
C LEU A 199 19.90 -6.31 -5.27
N ALA A 200 18.93 -6.86 -5.99
CA ALA A 200 18.96 -8.26 -6.41
C ALA A 200 20.15 -8.56 -7.35
N ASP A 201 20.43 -7.65 -8.29
CA ASP A 201 21.58 -7.77 -9.18
C ASP A 201 22.91 -7.64 -8.44
N LEU A 202 23.01 -6.69 -7.48
CA LEU A 202 24.18 -6.57 -6.59
C LEU A 202 24.38 -7.86 -5.79
N GLY A 203 23.32 -8.42 -5.22
CA GLY A 203 23.37 -9.69 -4.50
C GLY A 203 23.91 -10.84 -5.37
N LYS A 204 23.45 -10.93 -6.63
CA LYS A 204 23.96 -11.92 -7.59
C LYS A 204 25.44 -11.71 -7.88
N ILE A 205 25.88 -10.47 -8.12
CA ILE A 205 27.29 -10.15 -8.40
C ILE A 205 28.16 -10.53 -7.19
N LEU A 206 27.78 -10.09 -5.98
CA LEU A 206 28.52 -10.40 -4.76
C LEU A 206 28.57 -11.90 -4.48
N GLY A 207 27.45 -12.60 -4.65
CA GLY A 207 27.39 -14.05 -4.53
C GLY A 207 28.31 -14.76 -5.51
N THR A 208 28.30 -14.35 -6.78
CA THR A 208 29.19 -14.91 -7.81
C THR A 208 30.67 -14.66 -7.49
N VAL A 209 31.01 -13.43 -7.09
CA VAL A 209 32.39 -13.07 -6.69
C VAL A 209 32.82 -13.87 -5.46
N SER A 210 31.94 -14.04 -4.47
CA SER A 210 32.24 -14.84 -3.28
C SER A 210 32.53 -16.30 -3.62
N VAL A 211 31.69 -16.92 -4.45
CA VAL A 211 31.92 -18.30 -4.91
C VAL A 211 33.21 -18.42 -5.68
N PHE A 212 33.51 -17.47 -6.57
CA PHE A 212 34.78 -17.44 -7.31
C PHE A 212 36.00 -17.36 -6.39
N LEU A 213 35.95 -16.47 -5.39
CA LEU A 213 37.03 -16.34 -4.38
C LEU A 213 37.19 -17.62 -3.55
N CYS A 214 36.07 -18.26 -3.16
CA CYS A 214 36.11 -19.55 -2.47
C CYS A 214 36.81 -20.62 -3.30
N VAL A 215 36.46 -20.76 -4.58
CA VAL A 215 37.07 -21.72 -5.49
C VAL A 215 38.57 -21.45 -5.69
N LEU A 216 38.95 -20.17 -5.82
CA LEU A 216 40.33 -19.75 -5.96
C LEU A 216 41.16 -20.05 -4.72
N LEU A 217 40.64 -19.71 -3.50
CA LEU A 217 41.32 -20.00 -2.25
C LEU A 217 41.48 -21.51 -2.02
N PHE A 218 40.41 -22.26 -2.31
CA PHE A 218 40.43 -23.71 -2.19
C PHE A 218 41.44 -24.33 -3.16
N GLY A 219 41.51 -23.85 -4.41
CA GLY A 219 42.53 -24.28 -5.40
C GLY A 219 43.97 -23.98 -4.94
N MET A 220 44.20 -22.79 -4.38
CA MET A 220 45.50 -22.43 -3.80
C MET A 220 45.87 -23.31 -2.61
N ALA A 221 44.89 -23.65 -1.75
CA ALA A 221 45.10 -24.52 -0.60
C ALA A 221 45.62 -25.93 -1.00
N ILE A 222 45.00 -26.51 -2.06
CA ILE A 222 45.42 -27.78 -2.61
C ILE A 222 46.85 -27.71 -3.16
N LEU A 223 47.20 -26.64 -3.87
CA LEU A 223 48.55 -26.42 -4.39
C LEU A 223 49.63 -26.29 -3.28
N GLN A 224 49.25 -25.65 -2.16
CA GLN A 224 50.12 -25.46 -0.99
C GLN A 224 50.16 -26.68 -0.06
N LYS A 225 49.41 -27.77 -0.36
CA LYS A 225 49.29 -28.98 0.47
C LYS A 225 48.87 -28.66 1.94
N ARG A 226 48.04 -27.65 2.13
CA ARG A 226 47.42 -27.31 3.43
C ARG A 226 46.28 -28.26 3.73
N ASP A 227 45.84 -28.27 4.99
CA ASP A 227 44.64 -29.04 5.39
C ASP A 227 43.43 -28.52 4.62
N VAL A 228 42.80 -29.42 3.88
CA VAL A 228 41.64 -29.09 3.05
C VAL A 228 40.43 -28.68 3.88
N GLY A 229 40.30 -29.28 5.10
CA GLY A 229 39.19 -28.95 6.01
C GLY A 229 39.30 -27.52 6.53
N GLU A 230 40.45 -27.11 7.05
CA GLU A 230 40.70 -25.74 7.54
C GLU A 230 40.50 -24.67 6.47
N MET A 231 40.99 -24.97 5.27
CA MET A 231 40.84 -24.05 4.14
C MET A 231 39.41 -23.94 3.63
N LEU A 232 38.63 -25.01 3.69
CA LEU A 232 37.24 -24.99 3.34
C LEU A 232 36.43 -24.11 4.31
N ILE A 233 36.67 -24.23 5.61
CA ILE A 233 36.06 -23.39 6.63
C ILE A 233 36.43 -21.92 6.42
N THR A 234 37.69 -21.63 6.14
CA THR A 234 38.16 -20.26 5.88
C THR A 234 37.47 -19.67 4.63
N ALA A 235 37.35 -20.44 3.55
CA ALA A 235 36.67 -20.03 2.34
C ALA A 235 35.16 -19.76 2.57
N ILE A 236 34.49 -20.62 3.33
CA ILE A 236 33.08 -20.45 3.71
C ILE A 236 32.90 -19.19 4.56
N SER A 237 33.75 -18.99 5.57
CA SER A 237 33.72 -17.81 6.45
C SER A 237 33.91 -16.52 5.65
N LEU A 238 34.79 -16.52 4.67
CA LEU A 238 34.97 -15.39 3.75
C LEU A 238 33.75 -15.15 2.88
N ALA A 239 33.10 -16.20 2.37
CA ALA A 239 31.89 -16.09 1.59
C ALA A 239 30.75 -15.49 2.40
N VAL A 240 30.57 -15.93 3.63
CA VAL A 240 29.59 -15.40 4.58
C VAL A 240 29.86 -13.93 4.88
N ALA A 241 31.11 -13.56 5.18
CA ALA A 241 31.50 -12.18 5.47
C ALA A 241 31.30 -11.22 4.28
N ALA A 242 31.31 -11.72 3.05
CA ALA A 242 31.07 -10.92 1.83
C ALA A 242 29.60 -10.60 1.58
N VAL A 243 28.67 -11.23 2.30
CA VAL A 243 27.22 -11.01 2.14
C VAL A 243 26.78 -9.79 2.95
N PRO A 244 26.25 -8.72 2.31
CA PRO A 244 25.81 -7.52 3.02
C PRO A 244 24.43 -7.72 3.66
N GLU A 245 24.34 -8.50 4.72
CA GLU A 245 23.07 -8.91 5.38
C GLU A 245 22.22 -7.73 5.88
N GLY A 246 22.87 -6.60 6.23
CA GLY A 246 22.16 -5.41 6.72
C GLY A 246 21.51 -4.53 5.64
N LEU A 247 21.78 -4.77 4.35
CA LEU A 247 21.38 -3.87 3.28
C LEU A 247 19.85 -3.75 3.11
N PRO A 248 19.09 -4.84 3.06
CA PRO A 248 17.62 -4.77 2.96
C PRO A 248 16.99 -4.06 4.16
N ALA A 249 17.51 -4.30 5.35
CA ALA A 249 17.05 -3.69 6.60
C ALA A 249 17.28 -2.16 6.61
N ILE A 250 18.46 -1.71 6.18
CA ILE A 250 18.78 -0.28 6.06
C ILE A 250 17.87 0.40 5.07
N VAL A 251 17.64 -0.19 3.89
CA VAL A 251 16.74 0.35 2.87
C VAL A 251 15.32 0.51 3.42
N THR A 252 14.78 -0.52 4.06
CA THR A 252 13.44 -0.47 4.66
C THR A 252 13.35 0.62 5.73
N MET A 253 14.38 0.77 6.57
CA MET A 253 14.43 1.82 7.59
C MET A 253 14.44 3.22 6.97
N VAL A 254 15.25 3.45 5.94
CA VAL A 254 15.32 4.75 5.24
C VAL A 254 14.00 5.09 4.57
N LEU A 255 13.34 4.11 3.93
CA LEU A 255 12.02 4.30 3.34
C LEU A 255 10.97 4.63 4.40
N ALA A 256 10.97 3.95 5.54
CA ALA A 256 10.04 4.22 6.64
C ALA A 256 10.24 5.64 7.22
N LEU A 257 11.48 6.09 7.39
CA LEU A 257 11.78 7.46 7.81
C LEU A 257 11.31 8.49 6.78
N SER A 258 11.47 8.19 5.48
CA SER A 258 11.01 9.04 4.39
C SER A 258 9.49 9.18 4.38
N VAL A 259 8.75 8.07 4.56
CA VAL A 259 7.28 8.09 4.73
C VAL A 259 6.88 8.96 5.91
N SER A 260 7.55 8.82 7.06
CA SER A 260 7.26 9.63 8.24
C SER A 260 7.42 11.14 7.98
N ARG A 261 8.42 11.53 7.19
CA ARG A 261 8.60 12.93 6.77
C ARG A 261 7.50 13.40 5.81
N MET A 262 7.10 12.56 4.85
CA MET A 262 6.03 12.88 3.89
C MET A 262 4.68 13.06 4.59
N VAL A 263 4.37 12.22 5.57
CA VAL A 263 3.14 12.35 6.38
C VAL A 263 3.10 13.70 7.10
N LYS A 264 4.23 14.19 7.66
CA LYS A 264 4.32 15.52 8.27
C LYS A 264 4.07 16.66 7.27
N ALA A 265 4.31 16.40 5.98
CA ALA A 265 3.99 17.33 4.90
C ALA A 265 2.61 17.07 4.26
N ASN A 266 1.69 16.38 4.96
CA ASN A 266 0.35 16.02 4.52
C ASN A 266 0.31 15.14 3.25
N ALA A 267 1.39 14.41 2.96
CA ALA A 267 1.44 13.45 1.86
C ALA A 267 1.27 12.03 2.40
N ILE A 268 0.15 11.38 2.06
CA ILE A 268 -0.14 10.00 2.50
C ILE A 268 0.41 9.03 1.46
N VAL A 269 1.31 8.15 1.90
CA VAL A 269 1.89 7.10 1.07
C VAL A 269 1.23 5.77 1.41
N LYS A 270 0.61 5.12 0.42
CA LYS A 270 -0.07 3.84 0.61
C LYS A 270 0.87 2.64 0.62
N ARG A 271 2.04 2.73 -0.06
CA ARG A 271 3.01 1.64 -0.17
C ARG A 271 4.43 2.20 0.00
N LEU A 272 5.25 1.56 0.85
CA LEU A 272 6.65 1.95 1.06
C LEU A 272 7.47 2.07 -0.24
N PRO A 273 7.39 1.11 -1.19
CA PRO A 273 8.13 1.21 -2.45
C PRO A 273 7.79 2.44 -3.30
N SER A 274 6.60 3.02 -3.14
CA SER A 274 6.18 4.22 -3.89
C SER A 274 7.02 5.45 -3.59
N VAL A 275 7.63 5.54 -2.40
CA VAL A 275 8.52 6.65 -2.00
C VAL A 275 9.79 6.65 -2.84
N GLU A 276 10.36 5.48 -3.07
CA GLU A 276 11.53 5.30 -3.93
C GLU A 276 11.21 5.68 -5.38
N THR A 277 10.11 5.11 -5.89
CA THR A 277 9.65 5.36 -7.26
C THR A 277 9.44 6.86 -7.49
N LEU A 278 8.86 7.57 -6.52
CA LEU A 278 8.63 9.01 -6.61
C LEU A 278 9.94 9.81 -6.79
N GLY A 279 11.04 9.34 -6.18
CA GLY A 279 12.36 9.98 -6.27
C GLY A 279 13.12 9.73 -7.59
N CYS A 280 12.72 8.73 -8.39
CA CYS A 280 13.45 8.32 -9.60
C CYS A 280 12.58 8.27 -10.87
N VAL A 281 11.38 8.87 -10.84
CA VAL A 281 10.51 8.92 -12.03
C VAL A 281 11.10 9.81 -13.13
N SER A 282 11.01 9.34 -14.36
CA SER A 282 11.33 10.11 -15.56
C SER A 282 10.06 10.65 -16.26
N VAL A 283 8.91 10.07 -15.96
CA VAL A 283 7.61 10.44 -16.54
C VAL A 283 6.59 10.54 -15.41
N VAL A 284 5.86 11.64 -15.36
CA VAL A 284 4.75 11.85 -14.43
C VAL A 284 3.46 11.91 -15.22
N CYS A 285 2.59 10.92 -15.03
CA CYS A 285 1.22 10.92 -15.56
C CYS A 285 0.30 11.49 -14.48
N SER A 286 -0.28 12.65 -14.73
CA SER A 286 -1.15 13.32 -13.76
C SER A 286 -2.58 13.40 -14.31
N ASP A 287 -3.55 13.08 -13.45
CA ASP A 287 -4.95 13.35 -13.76
C ASP A 287 -5.21 14.88 -13.74
N LYS A 288 -6.20 15.30 -14.52
CA LYS A 288 -6.59 16.72 -14.58
C LYS A 288 -7.42 17.11 -13.35
N THR A 289 -8.47 16.34 -13.08
CA THR A 289 -9.52 16.72 -12.15
C THR A 289 -9.13 16.44 -10.70
N GLY A 290 -9.13 17.47 -9.85
CA GLY A 290 -8.75 17.33 -8.43
C GLY A 290 -7.25 17.18 -8.18
N THR A 291 -6.43 17.04 -9.24
CA THR A 291 -4.96 16.93 -9.17
C THR A 291 -4.30 18.17 -9.73
N LEU A 292 -4.43 18.45 -11.03
CA LEU A 292 -3.95 19.67 -11.66
C LEU A 292 -4.92 20.85 -11.46
N THR A 293 -6.18 20.56 -11.19
CA THR A 293 -7.23 21.53 -10.90
C THR A 293 -7.77 21.34 -9.48
N GLN A 294 -8.44 22.36 -8.96
CA GLN A 294 -9.02 22.33 -7.61
C GLN A 294 -10.40 21.64 -7.55
N ASN A 295 -10.82 20.98 -8.63
CA ASN A 295 -12.15 20.40 -8.77
C ASN A 295 -13.30 21.36 -8.45
N ARG A 296 -13.14 22.65 -8.79
CA ARG A 296 -14.18 23.66 -8.66
C ARG A 296 -14.09 24.68 -9.79
N MET A 297 -15.28 25.07 -10.26
CA MET A 297 -15.42 26.11 -11.25
C MET A 297 -15.44 27.49 -10.59
N THR A 298 -14.58 28.39 -11.06
CA THR A 298 -14.52 29.76 -10.58
C THR A 298 -14.65 30.70 -11.78
N VAL A 299 -15.60 31.60 -11.74
CA VAL A 299 -15.75 32.63 -12.79
C VAL A 299 -14.55 33.58 -12.71
N LYS A 300 -13.75 33.63 -13.76
CA LYS A 300 -12.56 34.48 -13.85
C LYS A 300 -12.79 35.76 -14.68
N LYS A 301 -13.68 35.65 -15.69
CA LYS A 301 -13.98 36.76 -16.60
C LYS A 301 -15.43 36.66 -17.04
N CYS A 302 -16.08 37.80 -17.19
CA CYS A 302 -17.39 37.93 -17.80
C CYS A 302 -17.27 38.80 -19.06
N TYR A 303 -17.88 38.34 -20.15
CA TYR A 303 -17.88 39.09 -21.42
C TYR A 303 -19.30 39.44 -21.80
N VAL A 304 -19.60 40.72 -21.93
CA VAL A 304 -20.93 41.24 -22.29
C VAL A 304 -20.79 42.38 -23.31
N ASN A 305 -21.50 42.30 -24.42
CA ASN A 305 -21.58 43.33 -25.44
C ASN A 305 -20.22 43.93 -25.90
N GLY A 306 -19.23 43.07 -26.16
CA GLY A 306 -17.92 43.54 -26.60
C GLY A 306 -16.99 44.00 -25.48
N LEU A 307 -17.43 44.04 -24.25
CA LEU A 307 -16.64 44.42 -23.07
C LEU A 307 -16.28 43.23 -22.22
N SER A 308 -14.98 43.07 -21.93
CA SER A 308 -14.50 42.07 -20.98
C SER A 308 -14.34 42.67 -19.59
N LEU A 309 -15.12 42.17 -18.65
CA LEU A 309 -14.98 42.56 -17.25
C LEU A 309 -13.96 41.61 -16.59
N ILE A 310 -12.76 42.11 -16.33
CA ILE A 310 -11.59 41.34 -15.87
C ILE A 310 -11.56 41.23 -14.34
N HIS A 311 -12.35 41.75 -13.56
CA HIS A 311 -12.37 41.53 -12.11
C HIS A 311 -13.80 41.37 -11.60
N ILE A 312 -14.26 40.12 -11.56
CA ILE A 312 -15.32 39.79 -10.65
C ILE A 312 -14.69 39.10 -9.46
N SER A 313 -14.58 39.92 -8.44
CA SER A 313 -14.46 39.55 -7.03
C SER A 313 -13.08 39.35 -6.43
N GLU A 314 -12.65 40.35 -5.74
CA GLU A 314 -12.50 40.18 -4.30
C GLU A 314 -13.79 40.68 -3.65
N PRO A 315 -14.38 39.96 -2.64
CA PRO A 315 -15.44 40.58 -1.84
C PRO A 315 -14.84 41.80 -1.17
N THR A 316 -15.27 42.97 -1.59
CA THR A 316 -14.94 44.23 -0.92
C THR A 316 -15.39 44.04 0.53
N ARG A 317 -14.46 43.89 1.46
CA ARG A 317 -14.76 44.01 2.88
C ARG A 317 -15.28 45.42 3.05
N LEU A 318 -16.61 45.56 3.13
CA LEU A 318 -17.23 46.77 3.65
C LEU A 318 -16.73 46.87 5.09
N ARG A 319 -15.96 47.94 5.35
CA ARG A 319 -15.62 48.37 6.71
C ARG A 319 -16.87 48.91 7.43
#